data_4c3fd74e5127799704fea1b78d28db9f
#
_entry.id   4c3fd74e5127799704fea1b78d28db9f
#
_cell.length_a   1.000
_cell.length_b   1.000
_cell.length_c   1.000
_cell.angle_alpha   90.00
_cell.angle_beta   90.00
_cell.angle_gamma   90.00
#
_symmetry.space_group_name_H-M   'P 1'
#
loop_
_entity.id
_entity.type
_entity.pdbx_description
1 polymer ?
#
loop_
_entity_poly.entity_id
_entity_poly.type
_entity_poly.pdbx_seq_one_letter_code
_entity_poly.pdbx_strand_id
1 'polypeptide(L)'
;VHVIDAVLLPNPGCTDPNATNYDSTAIIDDGSCLYATNTVYDVVVTSADHSVLEIGIDTCGLDGYLSGPGPFTLFAPTDAAFNALGPVTLLALLADLPQLANILKHHVVADSVMSGMLSNGQIITTLLGTDVTVTITPSGVYIDNAMVTVADIVADNGVVHVIDAVLLPPAPVSNTVYDIISSSTDHTTLNLAIDTCGLAGTLKGAGPFTVFA
;
A
#
# COMPACT_ATOMS: atom_id res chain seq x y z
N VAL A 1 -33.78 21.73 38.65
CA VAL A 1 -34.46 21.57 37.34
C VAL A 1 -33.64 22.29 36.29
N HIS A 2 -33.11 21.55 35.30
CA HIS A 2 -32.47 22.16 34.13
C HIS A 2 -33.53 22.25 33.04
N VAL A 3 -33.72 23.47 32.55
CA VAL A 3 -34.56 23.75 31.37
C VAL A 3 -33.66 23.64 30.13
N ILE A 4 -34.07 22.80 29.17
CA ILE A 4 -33.40 22.69 27.86
C ILE A 4 -34.27 23.43 26.85
N ASP A 5 -33.61 24.37 26.10
CA ASP A 5 -34.29 25.23 25.11
C ASP A 5 -34.57 24.51 23.77
N ALA A 6 -34.07 23.29 23.60
CA ALA A 6 -34.26 22.53 22.37
C ALA A 6 -34.45 21.05 22.68
N VAL A 7 -35.37 20.42 21.95
CA VAL A 7 -35.49 18.96 21.92
C VAL A 7 -34.29 18.42 21.14
N LEU A 8 -33.49 17.61 21.81
CA LEU A 8 -32.43 16.85 21.12
C LEU A 8 -33.13 15.75 20.30
N LEU A 9 -33.31 16.02 19.03
CA LEU A 9 -33.77 15.00 18.08
C LEU A 9 -32.61 14.09 17.74
N PRO A 10 -32.83 12.77 17.61
CA PRO A 10 -31.82 11.89 17.10
C PRO A 10 -31.42 12.32 15.67
N ASN A 11 -30.12 12.28 15.37
CA ASN A 11 -29.62 12.58 14.04
C ASN A 11 -29.69 11.29 13.19
N PRO A 12 -30.69 11.16 12.28
CA PRO A 12 -30.76 10.01 11.38
C PRO A 12 -29.78 10.20 10.22
N GLY A 13 -29.19 9.12 9.74
CA GLY A 13 -28.26 9.09 8.63
C GLY A 13 -27.63 7.70 8.49
N CYS A 14 -26.71 7.55 7.54
CA CYS A 14 -26.00 6.30 7.37
C CYS A 14 -24.99 6.09 8.50
N THR A 15 -25.16 5.02 9.29
CA THR A 15 -24.27 4.67 10.40
C THR A 15 -23.23 3.61 10.05
N ASP A 16 -23.20 3.10 8.81
CA ASP A 16 -22.22 2.12 8.36
C ASP A 16 -20.94 2.82 7.86
N PRO A 17 -19.78 2.60 8.53
CA PRO A 17 -18.51 3.19 8.10
C PRO A 17 -18.04 2.76 6.69
N ASN A 18 -18.58 1.66 6.14
CA ASN A 18 -18.25 1.18 4.80
C ASN A 18 -19.11 1.84 3.70
N ALA A 19 -20.10 2.63 4.06
CA ALA A 19 -20.92 3.35 3.10
C ALA A 19 -20.22 4.63 2.61
N THR A 20 -20.42 4.99 1.34
CA THR A 20 -19.86 6.19 0.73
C THR A 20 -20.41 7.49 1.31
N ASN A 21 -21.59 7.42 1.91
CA ASN A 21 -22.28 8.54 2.59
C ASN A 21 -22.36 8.36 4.11
N TYR A 22 -21.37 7.67 4.72
CA TYR A 22 -21.29 7.53 6.17
C TYR A 22 -21.33 8.88 6.89
N ASP A 23 -22.21 9.01 7.86
CA ASP A 23 -22.29 10.16 8.76
C ASP A 23 -21.87 9.77 10.18
N SER A 24 -20.66 10.14 10.58
CA SER A 24 -20.11 9.85 11.91
C SER A 24 -20.91 10.50 13.07
N THR A 25 -21.81 11.44 12.76
CA THR A 25 -22.69 12.11 13.73
C THR A 25 -24.07 11.46 13.82
N ALA A 26 -24.42 10.58 12.87
CA ALA A 26 -25.67 9.83 12.89
C ALA A 26 -25.67 8.83 14.04
N ILE A 27 -26.79 8.78 14.77
CA ILE A 27 -27.01 7.86 15.88
C ILE A 27 -28.17 6.90 15.62
N ILE A 28 -28.87 7.09 14.53
CA ILE A 28 -29.95 6.20 14.04
C ILE A 28 -29.71 5.98 12.55
N ASP A 29 -29.60 4.71 12.15
CA ASP A 29 -29.58 4.34 10.74
C ASP A 29 -30.98 4.57 10.13
N ASP A 30 -31.03 5.42 9.09
CA ASP A 30 -32.27 5.73 8.37
C ASP A 30 -32.41 4.92 7.06
N GLY A 31 -31.50 3.96 6.82
CA GLY A 31 -31.48 3.13 5.62
C GLY A 31 -30.96 3.87 4.37
N SER A 32 -30.35 5.05 4.54
CA SER A 32 -29.81 5.84 3.42
C SER A 32 -28.40 5.45 2.99
N CYS A 33 -27.82 4.39 3.58
CA CYS A 33 -26.45 3.96 3.25
C CYS A 33 -26.30 3.63 1.77
N LEU A 34 -25.33 4.29 1.14
CA LEU A 34 -24.95 4.06 -0.25
C LEU A 34 -23.58 3.37 -0.30
N TYR A 35 -23.48 2.34 -1.13
CA TYR A 35 -22.24 1.60 -1.32
C TYR A 35 -21.71 1.82 -2.73
N ALA A 36 -20.39 1.84 -2.89
CA ALA A 36 -19.76 1.85 -4.20
C ALA A 36 -20.13 0.58 -4.98
N THR A 37 -20.50 0.74 -6.24
CA THR A 37 -20.94 -0.37 -7.10
C THR A 37 -19.87 -0.75 -8.14
N ASN A 38 -18.85 0.10 -8.32
CA ASN A 38 -17.69 -0.12 -9.20
C ASN A 38 -16.44 0.41 -8.50
N THR A 39 -15.88 -0.38 -7.60
CA THR A 39 -14.71 -0.01 -6.81
C THR A 39 -13.41 -0.21 -7.56
N VAL A 40 -12.28 0.33 -7.04
CA VAL A 40 -10.95 0.05 -7.60
C VAL A 40 -10.63 -1.45 -7.60
N TYR A 41 -11.21 -2.21 -6.66
CA TYR A 41 -11.12 -3.68 -6.64
C TYR A 41 -11.92 -4.32 -7.78
N ASP A 42 -13.17 -3.86 -8.04
CA ASP A 42 -13.99 -4.38 -9.14
C ASP A 42 -13.35 -4.15 -10.51
N VAL A 43 -12.63 -3.03 -10.68
CA VAL A 43 -11.83 -2.78 -11.89
C VAL A 43 -10.76 -3.86 -12.08
N VAL A 44 -10.11 -4.31 -11.01
CA VAL A 44 -9.12 -5.40 -11.07
C VAL A 44 -9.78 -6.73 -11.42
N VAL A 45 -10.84 -7.11 -10.70
CA VAL A 45 -11.55 -8.40 -10.87
C VAL A 45 -12.16 -8.55 -12.27
N THR A 46 -12.67 -7.46 -12.84
CA THR A 46 -13.27 -7.49 -14.19
C THR A 46 -12.25 -7.46 -15.33
N SER A 47 -10.97 -7.27 -15.00
CA SER A 47 -9.89 -7.19 -15.99
C SER A 47 -9.24 -8.54 -16.24
N ALA A 48 -9.11 -8.93 -17.50
CA ALA A 48 -8.45 -10.18 -17.90
C ALA A 48 -6.91 -10.15 -17.71
N ASP A 49 -6.32 -8.98 -17.52
CA ASP A 49 -4.86 -8.78 -17.46
C ASP A 49 -4.32 -8.62 -16.04
N HIS A 50 -5.17 -8.76 -15.01
CA HIS A 50 -4.81 -8.50 -13.60
C HIS A 50 -5.14 -9.68 -12.68
N SER A 51 -5.18 -10.90 -13.21
CA SER A 51 -5.55 -12.10 -12.43
C SER A 51 -4.57 -12.40 -11.28
N VAL A 52 -3.28 -12.13 -11.47
CA VAL A 52 -2.26 -12.31 -10.41
C VAL A 52 -2.44 -11.26 -9.31
N LEU A 53 -2.76 -10.01 -9.68
CA LEU A 53 -3.04 -8.93 -8.73
C LEU A 53 -4.28 -9.25 -7.90
N GLU A 54 -5.37 -9.70 -8.53
CA GLU A 54 -6.61 -10.12 -7.88
C GLU A 54 -6.32 -11.20 -6.81
N ILE A 55 -5.65 -12.30 -7.21
CA ILE A 55 -5.28 -13.38 -6.29
C ILE A 55 -4.44 -12.85 -5.11
N GLY A 56 -3.52 -11.92 -5.38
CA GLY A 56 -2.70 -11.30 -4.35
C GLY A 56 -3.52 -10.49 -3.35
N ILE A 57 -4.44 -9.66 -3.84
CA ILE A 57 -5.34 -8.83 -3.02
C ILE A 57 -6.20 -9.73 -2.13
N ASP A 58 -6.84 -10.76 -2.68
CA ASP A 58 -7.71 -11.68 -1.96
C ASP A 58 -6.94 -12.47 -0.90
N THR A 59 -5.76 -13.02 -1.27
CA THR A 59 -4.92 -13.79 -0.36
C THR A 59 -4.43 -12.96 0.82
N CYS A 60 -4.20 -11.66 0.61
CA CYS A 60 -3.79 -10.73 1.66
C CYS A 60 -4.97 -10.10 2.44
N GLY A 61 -6.23 -10.39 2.05
CA GLY A 61 -7.43 -9.84 2.68
C GLY A 61 -7.57 -8.33 2.50
N LEU A 62 -7.11 -7.79 1.36
CA LEU A 62 -7.21 -6.37 1.02
C LEU A 62 -8.45 -6.03 0.19
N ASP A 63 -9.19 -7.04 -0.29
CA ASP A 63 -10.42 -6.94 -1.07
C ASP A 63 -11.46 -6.05 -0.39
N GLY A 64 -11.76 -6.33 0.89
CA GLY A 64 -12.69 -5.53 1.68
C GLY A 64 -12.24 -4.08 1.91
N TYR A 65 -10.93 -3.83 2.02
CA TYR A 65 -10.39 -2.47 2.14
C TYR A 65 -10.53 -1.69 0.82
N LEU A 66 -10.18 -2.30 -0.31
CA LEU A 66 -10.23 -1.66 -1.63
C LEU A 66 -11.66 -1.56 -2.20
N SER A 67 -12.60 -2.33 -1.67
CA SER A 67 -14.04 -2.19 -1.93
C SER A 67 -14.70 -1.17 -1.01
N GLY A 68 -14.01 -0.69 0.02
CA GLY A 68 -14.51 0.29 0.98
C GLY A 68 -14.58 1.72 0.43
N PRO A 69 -15.01 2.66 1.29
CA PRO A 69 -15.05 4.07 0.91
C PRO A 69 -13.64 4.62 0.72
N GLY A 70 -13.38 5.15 -0.50
CA GLY A 70 -12.10 5.79 -0.83
C GLY A 70 -11.93 7.18 -0.17
N PRO A 71 -11.17 8.08 -0.79
CA PRO A 71 -10.59 7.91 -2.13
C PRO A 71 -9.33 7.04 -2.19
N PHE A 72 -9.17 6.27 -3.28
CA PHE A 72 -7.98 5.47 -3.52
C PHE A 72 -7.38 5.75 -4.89
N THR A 73 -6.06 5.61 -5.00
CA THR A 73 -5.38 5.41 -6.28
C THR A 73 -4.70 4.05 -6.23
N LEU A 74 -5.02 3.19 -7.17
CA LEU A 74 -4.39 1.90 -7.32
C LEU A 74 -3.48 1.91 -8.56
N PHE A 75 -2.20 1.70 -8.37
CA PHE A 75 -1.28 1.37 -9.44
C PHE A 75 -1.36 -0.14 -9.68
N ALA A 76 -2.03 -0.57 -10.76
CA ALA A 76 -2.33 -1.96 -11.04
C ALA A 76 -1.31 -2.58 -12.00
N PRO A 77 -0.34 -3.39 -11.52
CA PRO A 77 0.57 -4.12 -12.38
C PRO A 77 -0.16 -5.25 -13.11
N THR A 78 0.12 -5.39 -14.40
CA THR A 78 -0.45 -6.47 -15.22
C THR A 78 0.15 -7.84 -14.85
N ASP A 79 -0.49 -8.92 -15.29
CA ASP A 79 0.06 -10.28 -15.17
C ASP A 79 1.44 -10.40 -15.84
N ALA A 80 1.66 -9.65 -16.94
CA ALA A 80 2.96 -9.57 -17.60
C ALA A 80 4.02 -8.91 -16.69
N ALA A 81 3.66 -7.88 -15.93
CA ALA A 81 4.53 -7.22 -14.96
C ALA A 81 4.95 -8.17 -13.83
N PHE A 82 4.03 -8.96 -13.31
CA PHE A 82 4.36 -9.99 -12.32
C PHE A 82 5.24 -11.10 -12.90
N ASN A 83 4.95 -11.55 -14.11
CA ASN A 83 5.78 -12.56 -14.80
C ASN A 83 7.21 -12.08 -15.07
N ALA A 84 7.40 -10.78 -15.29
CA ALA A 84 8.72 -10.17 -15.49
C ALA A 84 9.62 -10.23 -14.25
N LEU A 85 9.05 -10.40 -13.03
CA LEU A 85 9.83 -10.66 -11.80
C LEU A 85 10.54 -12.02 -11.83
N GLY A 86 10.11 -12.91 -12.70
CA GLY A 86 10.60 -14.28 -12.80
C GLY A 86 9.94 -15.24 -11.80
N PRO A 87 9.91 -16.54 -12.16
CA PRO A 87 9.14 -17.53 -11.39
C PRO A 87 9.65 -17.74 -9.96
N VAL A 88 10.95 -17.62 -9.74
CA VAL A 88 11.56 -17.79 -8.40
C VAL A 88 11.12 -16.68 -7.46
N THR A 89 11.18 -15.43 -7.93
CA THR A 89 10.77 -14.26 -7.14
C THR A 89 9.27 -14.29 -6.85
N LEU A 90 8.46 -14.59 -7.88
CA LEU A 90 7.02 -14.66 -7.73
C LEU A 90 6.60 -15.74 -6.71
N LEU A 91 7.19 -16.93 -6.77
CA LEU A 91 6.93 -17.99 -5.81
C LEU A 91 7.37 -17.62 -4.39
N ALA A 92 8.50 -16.92 -4.25
CA ALA A 92 8.97 -16.44 -2.95
C ALA A 92 8.00 -15.40 -2.34
N LEU A 93 7.47 -14.49 -3.16
CA LEU A 93 6.48 -13.50 -2.73
C LEU A 93 5.15 -14.16 -2.30
N LEU A 94 4.67 -15.15 -3.04
CA LEU A 94 3.46 -15.89 -2.70
C LEU A 94 3.62 -16.74 -1.43
N ALA A 95 4.84 -17.11 -1.08
CA ALA A 95 5.15 -17.86 0.15
C ALA A 95 5.28 -16.93 1.38
N ASP A 96 5.52 -15.64 1.19
CA ASP A 96 5.68 -14.63 2.25
C ASP A 96 4.53 -13.61 2.20
N LEU A 97 3.38 -13.98 2.78
CA LEU A 97 2.18 -13.11 2.78
C LEU A 97 2.41 -11.74 3.41
N PRO A 98 3.15 -11.57 4.51
CA PRO A 98 3.51 -10.24 5.02
C PRO A 98 4.25 -9.39 4.00
N GLN A 99 5.21 -9.95 3.28
CA GLN A 99 5.95 -9.23 2.24
C GLN A 99 5.04 -8.90 1.04
N LEU A 100 4.22 -9.84 0.60
CA LEU A 100 3.23 -9.62 -0.46
C LEU A 100 2.26 -8.49 -0.08
N ALA A 101 1.71 -8.49 1.13
CA ALA A 101 0.83 -7.44 1.61
C ALA A 101 1.51 -6.06 1.64
N ASN A 102 2.80 -6.00 1.99
CA ASN A 102 3.57 -4.75 1.94
C ASN A 102 3.73 -4.25 0.50
N ILE A 103 4.03 -5.15 -0.44
CA ILE A 103 4.12 -4.81 -1.87
C ILE A 103 2.77 -4.28 -2.36
N LEU A 104 1.66 -4.97 -2.07
CA LEU A 104 0.33 -4.53 -2.49
C LEU A 104 -0.04 -3.17 -1.89
N LYS A 105 0.25 -2.93 -0.61
CA LYS A 105 0.06 -1.62 0.02
C LYS A 105 0.94 -0.52 -0.59
N HIS A 106 2.11 -0.88 -1.14
CA HIS A 106 2.97 0.06 -1.87
C HIS A 106 2.39 0.46 -3.23
N HIS A 107 1.44 -0.31 -3.76
CA HIS A 107 0.70 0.02 -4.99
C HIS A 107 -0.56 0.86 -4.75
N VAL A 108 -0.92 1.12 -3.50
CA VAL A 108 -2.14 1.86 -3.14
C VAL A 108 -1.78 3.20 -2.52
N VAL A 109 -2.49 4.25 -2.91
CA VAL A 109 -2.44 5.59 -2.30
C VAL A 109 -3.82 5.90 -1.74
N ALA A 110 -3.88 6.42 -0.51
CA ALA A 110 -5.13 6.81 0.16
C ALA A 110 -5.54 8.24 -0.27
N ASP A 111 -5.61 8.46 -1.58
CA ASP A 111 -6.07 9.70 -2.24
C ASP A 111 -6.44 9.38 -3.68
N SER A 112 -7.22 10.24 -4.35
CA SER A 112 -7.56 10.12 -5.77
C SER A 112 -6.65 11.02 -6.61
N VAL A 113 -5.62 10.43 -7.22
CA VAL A 113 -4.60 11.14 -8.00
C VAL A 113 -4.79 10.84 -9.48
N MET A 114 -5.41 11.76 -10.22
CA MET A 114 -5.57 11.65 -11.66
C MET A 114 -4.26 11.98 -12.40
N SER A 115 -4.07 11.45 -13.59
CA SER A 115 -2.86 11.67 -14.39
C SER A 115 -2.57 13.16 -14.66
N GLY A 116 -3.62 13.96 -14.84
CA GLY A 116 -3.51 15.41 -15.01
C GLY A 116 -3.05 16.17 -13.77
N MET A 117 -3.03 15.55 -12.60
CA MET A 117 -2.54 16.12 -11.35
C MET A 117 -1.07 15.79 -11.07
N LEU A 118 -0.49 14.89 -11.87
CA LEU A 118 0.88 14.45 -11.71
C LEU A 118 1.89 15.49 -12.23
N SER A 119 2.96 15.67 -11.49
CA SER A 119 4.07 16.54 -11.86
C SER A 119 5.39 15.78 -11.84
N ASN A 120 6.31 16.15 -12.73
CA ASN A 120 7.62 15.51 -12.77
C ASN A 120 8.40 15.75 -11.48
N GLY A 121 8.92 14.68 -10.87
CA GLY A 121 9.60 14.73 -9.57
C GLY A 121 8.66 14.76 -8.38
N GLN A 122 7.34 14.63 -8.57
CA GLN A 122 6.38 14.53 -7.46
C GLN A 122 6.61 13.26 -6.67
N ILE A 123 6.57 13.40 -5.35
CA ILE A 123 6.65 12.28 -4.40
C ILE A 123 5.22 12.00 -3.91
N ILE A 124 4.81 10.75 -3.94
CA ILE A 124 3.49 10.30 -3.50
C ILE A 124 3.70 9.23 -2.42
N THR A 125 3.13 9.46 -1.24
CA THR A 125 3.21 8.48 -0.15
C THR A 125 2.14 7.41 -0.31
N THR A 126 2.54 6.16 -0.30
CA THR A 126 1.66 4.99 -0.46
C THR A 126 0.99 4.59 0.85
N LEU A 127 0.03 3.66 0.79
CA LEU A 127 -0.62 3.09 1.97
C LEU A 127 0.35 2.33 2.88
N LEU A 128 1.48 1.86 2.34
CA LEU A 128 2.56 1.26 3.13
C LEU A 128 3.30 2.31 4.00
N GLY A 129 3.19 3.61 3.66
CA GLY A 129 3.95 4.69 4.29
C GLY A 129 5.34 4.91 3.66
N THR A 130 5.62 4.26 2.55
CA THR A 130 6.80 4.49 1.70
C THR A 130 6.42 5.34 0.50
N ASP A 131 7.40 6.03 -0.07
CA ASP A 131 7.17 6.97 -1.15
C ASP A 131 7.45 6.32 -2.51
N VAL A 132 6.71 6.78 -3.54
CA VAL A 132 6.98 6.55 -4.96
C VAL A 132 7.21 7.90 -5.65
N THR A 133 8.04 7.91 -6.69
CA THR A 133 8.40 9.14 -7.42
C THR A 133 7.78 9.12 -8.81
N VAL A 134 7.13 10.21 -9.18
CA VAL A 134 6.59 10.42 -10.53
C VAL A 134 7.68 10.95 -11.44
N THR A 135 7.92 10.30 -12.57
CA THR A 135 8.82 10.78 -13.62
C THR A 135 8.03 10.94 -14.93
N ILE A 136 8.00 12.14 -15.47
CA ILE A 136 7.35 12.44 -16.75
C ILE A 136 8.41 12.63 -17.82
N THR A 137 8.34 11.79 -18.86
CA THR A 137 9.27 11.82 -20.00
C THR A 137 8.49 11.96 -21.31
N PRO A 138 9.13 12.24 -22.44
CA PRO A 138 8.49 12.19 -23.75
C PRO A 138 7.91 10.80 -24.09
N SER A 139 8.37 9.75 -23.45
CA SER A 139 7.92 8.36 -23.66
C SER A 139 6.68 8.01 -22.83
N GLY A 140 6.38 8.74 -21.77
CA GLY A 140 5.24 8.49 -20.89
C GLY A 140 5.46 8.92 -19.47
N VAL A 141 4.49 8.58 -18.62
CA VAL A 141 4.51 8.79 -17.16
C VAL A 141 5.01 7.51 -16.51
N TYR A 142 5.92 7.66 -15.57
CA TYR A 142 6.47 6.56 -14.78
C TYR A 142 6.21 6.82 -13.31
N ILE A 143 5.92 5.74 -12.60
CA ILE A 143 5.90 5.68 -11.14
C ILE A 143 7.09 4.83 -10.73
N ASP A 144 8.12 5.43 -10.17
CA ASP A 144 9.45 4.85 -9.99
C ASP A 144 9.98 4.24 -11.32
N ASN A 145 10.03 2.92 -11.43
CA ASN A 145 10.49 2.18 -12.60
C ASN A 145 9.34 1.69 -13.52
N ALA A 146 8.08 1.84 -13.10
CA ALA A 146 6.93 1.32 -13.83
C ALA A 146 6.31 2.39 -14.74
N MET A 147 6.12 2.08 -16.01
CA MET A 147 5.41 2.95 -16.94
C MET A 147 3.90 2.81 -16.78
N VAL A 148 3.19 3.93 -16.70
CA VAL A 148 1.74 3.96 -16.76
C VAL A 148 1.30 3.70 -18.21
N THR A 149 0.70 2.54 -18.44
CA THR A 149 0.23 2.12 -19.79
C THR A 149 -1.20 2.53 -20.07
N VAL A 150 -2.06 2.51 -19.04
CA VAL A 150 -3.42 3.03 -19.07
C VAL A 150 -3.64 3.88 -17.84
N ALA A 151 -4.02 5.14 -18.05
CA ALA A 151 -4.27 6.06 -16.94
C ALA A 151 -5.78 6.32 -16.77
N ASP A 152 -6.14 6.77 -15.56
CA ASP A 152 -7.45 7.36 -15.24
C ASP A 152 -8.65 6.42 -15.48
N ILE A 153 -8.52 5.13 -15.11
CA ILE A 153 -9.69 4.26 -15.02
C ILE A 153 -10.43 4.64 -13.74
N VAL A 154 -11.56 5.35 -13.91
CA VAL A 154 -12.33 5.90 -12.80
C VAL A 154 -13.21 4.82 -12.18
N ALA A 155 -13.15 4.72 -10.87
CA ALA A 155 -14.02 3.91 -10.03
C ALA A 155 -14.82 4.83 -9.06
N ASP A 156 -15.88 4.30 -8.45
CA ASP A 156 -16.72 5.08 -7.52
C ASP A 156 -15.96 5.50 -6.26
N ASN A 157 -14.95 4.71 -5.89
CA ASN A 157 -14.14 4.96 -4.69
C ASN A 157 -12.69 5.32 -5.02
N GLY A 158 -12.36 5.66 -6.27
CA GLY A 158 -10.99 6.05 -6.62
C GLY A 158 -10.65 5.98 -8.10
N VAL A 159 -9.37 5.82 -8.39
CA VAL A 159 -8.83 5.73 -9.75
C VAL A 159 -7.81 4.59 -9.83
N VAL A 160 -7.77 3.91 -10.98
CA VAL A 160 -6.79 2.86 -11.27
C VAL A 160 -5.89 3.31 -12.42
N HIS A 161 -4.59 3.15 -12.24
CA HIS A 161 -3.58 3.32 -13.28
C HIS A 161 -2.90 1.98 -13.54
N VAL A 162 -2.99 1.48 -14.76
CA VAL A 162 -2.32 0.23 -15.16
C VAL A 162 -0.84 0.50 -15.41
N ILE A 163 0.02 -0.33 -14.83
CA ILE A 163 1.47 -0.20 -14.92
C ILE A 163 2.12 -1.49 -15.47
N ASP A 164 3.26 -1.35 -16.16
CA ASP A 164 3.98 -2.45 -16.81
C ASP A 164 5.03 -3.14 -15.93
N ALA A 165 5.24 -2.66 -14.71
CA ALA A 165 6.15 -3.27 -13.75
C ALA A 165 5.57 -3.23 -12.33
N VAL A 166 6.00 -4.16 -11.47
CA VAL A 166 5.63 -4.22 -10.05
C VAL A 166 6.48 -3.20 -9.28
N LEU A 167 5.82 -2.36 -8.48
CA LEU A 167 6.48 -1.43 -7.56
C LEU A 167 7.00 -2.22 -6.35
N LEU A 168 8.30 -2.31 -6.22
CA LEU A 168 8.91 -2.96 -5.07
C LEU A 168 9.25 -1.90 -4.02
N PRO A 169 8.68 -2.00 -2.81
CA PRO A 169 9.04 -1.07 -1.75
C PRO A 169 10.54 -1.15 -1.47
N PRO A 170 11.17 -0.04 -1.07
CA PRO A 170 12.55 -0.08 -0.64
C PRO A 170 12.71 -1.14 0.45
N ALA A 171 13.78 -1.91 0.39
CA ALA A 171 14.07 -2.90 1.41
C ALA A 171 13.96 -2.23 2.79
N PRO A 172 13.28 -2.84 3.77
CA PRO A 172 13.25 -2.28 5.10
C PRO A 172 14.69 -2.05 5.54
N VAL A 173 15.01 -0.78 5.82
CA VAL A 173 16.32 -0.47 6.41
C VAL A 173 16.34 -1.16 7.77
N SER A 174 16.92 -2.34 7.81
CA SER A 174 17.21 -3.05 9.03
C SER A 174 18.19 -2.17 9.81
N ASN A 175 17.76 -1.60 10.91
CA ASN A 175 18.61 -0.78 11.77
C ASN A 175 18.90 -1.58 13.05
N THR A 176 19.29 -2.85 12.85
CA THR A 176 19.72 -3.69 13.96
C THR A 176 21.05 -3.23 14.51
N VAL A 177 21.34 -3.64 15.74
CA VAL A 177 22.67 -3.35 16.35
C VAL A 177 23.82 -3.91 15.51
N TYR A 178 23.58 -5.02 14.80
CA TYR A 178 24.55 -5.57 13.84
C TYR A 178 24.75 -4.63 12.63
N ASP A 179 23.69 -4.08 12.05
CA ASP A 179 23.79 -3.20 10.87
C ASP A 179 24.56 -1.92 11.22
N ILE A 180 24.33 -1.36 12.41
CA ILE A 180 25.08 -0.20 12.92
C ILE A 180 26.57 -0.52 13.02
N ILE A 181 26.93 -1.68 13.59
CA ILE A 181 28.33 -2.09 13.74
C ILE A 181 28.97 -2.38 12.38
N SER A 182 28.27 -3.11 11.49
CA SER A 182 28.80 -3.53 10.20
C SER A 182 29.01 -2.38 9.22
N SER A 183 28.21 -1.31 9.35
CA SER A 183 28.36 -0.09 8.55
C SER A 183 29.40 0.89 9.10
N SER A 184 29.89 0.69 10.32
CA SER A 184 30.84 1.58 10.97
C SER A 184 32.27 1.28 10.56
N THR A 185 32.99 2.31 10.13
CA THR A 185 34.41 2.23 9.79
C THR A 185 35.31 2.04 11.02
N ASP A 186 34.83 2.44 12.20
CA ASP A 186 35.59 2.41 13.44
C ASP A 186 35.47 1.09 14.20
N HIS A 187 34.50 0.24 13.82
CA HIS A 187 34.18 -1.01 14.52
C HIS A 187 34.48 -2.26 13.67
N THR A 188 35.40 -2.18 12.74
CA THR A 188 35.74 -3.28 11.82
C THR A 188 36.20 -4.55 12.51
N THR A 189 37.01 -4.41 13.60
CA THR A 189 37.47 -5.55 14.41
C THR A 189 36.32 -6.20 15.17
N LEU A 190 35.42 -5.40 15.74
CA LEU A 190 34.23 -5.90 16.42
C LEU A 190 33.31 -6.63 15.45
N ASN A 191 33.08 -6.07 14.26
CA ASN A 191 32.29 -6.71 13.22
C ASN A 191 32.86 -8.09 12.84
N LEU A 192 34.17 -8.15 12.60
CA LEU A 192 34.86 -9.42 12.30
C LEU A 192 34.70 -10.45 13.44
N ALA A 193 34.81 -10.02 14.69
CA ALA A 193 34.63 -10.89 15.85
C ALA A 193 33.18 -11.42 15.93
N ILE A 194 32.18 -10.57 15.72
CA ILE A 194 30.75 -10.96 15.69
C ILE A 194 30.50 -12.01 14.62
N ASP A 195 31.02 -11.80 13.40
CA ASP A 195 30.87 -12.73 12.27
C ASP A 195 31.57 -14.08 12.56
N THR A 196 32.81 -14.02 13.06
CA THR A 196 33.59 -15.22 13.37
C THR A 196 32.95 -16.07 14.48
N CYS A 197 32.32 -15.42 15.45
CA CYS A 197 31.61 -16.09 16.55
C CYS A 197 30.18 -16.53 16.18
N GLY A 198 29.71 -16.24 14.97
CA GLY A 198 28.35 -16.58 14.52
C GLY A 198 27.22 -15.81 15.21
N LEU A 199 27.52 -14.65 15.82
CA LEU A 199 26.56 -13.84 16.53
C LEU A 199 25.73 -12.90 15.64
N ALA A 200 26.12 -12.77 14.36
CA ALA A 200 25.46 -11.89 13.41
C ALA A 200 23.95 -12.17 13.29
N GLY A 201 23.56 -13.46 13.23
CA GLY A 201 22.16 -13.85 13.16
C GLY A 201 21.35 -13.48 14.40
N THR A 202 21.96 -13.61 15.57
CA THR A 202 21.34 -13.20 16.85
C THR A 202 21.11 -11.70 16.91
N LEU A 203 22.13 -10.90 16.55
CA LEU A 203 22.08 -9.44 16.63
C LEU A 203 21.23 -8.78 15.51
N LYS A 204 20.90 -9.54 14.47
CA LYS A 204 19.89 -9.17 13.45
C LYS A 204 18.48 -9.52 13.87
N GLY A 205 18.31 -10.36 14.89
CA GLY A 205 17.01 -10.79 15.37
C GLY A 205 16.26 -9.73 16.16
N ALA A 206 15.04 -10.11 16.58
CA ALA A 206 14.21 -9.26 17.42
C ALA A 206 14.86 -9.10 18.80
N GLY A 207 15.30 -7.84 19.15
CA GLY A 207 15.83 -7.49 20.45
C GLY A 207 14.83 -7.59 21.60
N PRO A 208 15.14 -6.96 22.73
CA PRO A 208 16.10 -5.86 22.86
C PRO A 208 17.56 -6.30 23.05
N PHE A 209 18.49 -5.68 22.33
CA PHE A 209 19.92 -5.87 22.49
C PHE A 209 20.60 -4.55 22.83
N THR A 210 21.61 -4.62 23.71
CA THR A 210 22.54 -3.51 23.96
C THR A 210 23.95 -4.00 23.66
N VAL A 211 24.66 -3.32 22.78
CA VAL A 211 26.06 -3.60 22.46
C VAL A 211 26.89 -2.39 22.85
N PHE A 212 27.92 -2.62 23.65
CA PHE A 212 28.93 -1.61 23.93
C PHE A 212 30.09 -1.81 22.94
N ALA A 213 30.27 -0.85 22.05
CA ALA A 213 31.19 -0.94 20.92
C ALA A 213 32.33 0.09 21.01
#